data_000d1c8373e1758e6e894641f0222f13
#
_entry.id   000d1c8373e1758e6e894641f0222f13
#
_cell.length_a   1.000
_cell.length_b   1.000
_cell.length_c   1.000
_cell.angle_alpha   90.00
_cell.angle_beta   90.00
_cell.angle_gamma   90.00
#
_symmetry.space_group_name_H-M   'P 1'
#
loop_
_entity.id
_entity.type
_entity.pdbx_description
1 polymer ?
#
loop_
_entity_poly.entity_id
_entity_poly.type
_entity_poly.pdbx_seq_one_letter_code
_entity_poly.pdbx_strand_id
1 'polypeptide(L)'
;MIRSTFTAALHCQYGQVGVVDTPLWAHPFFSADQDGWLCTDYKRGDSVSFKPIEFTFTFIEATNGRLHYRINCATGPKFLSGRLEQNSNGWLGLYGYAWGDDLANCIFPPSLLARLPALQDTWKMELLGAWDGDLESAENVEFYLRDKKGHRVAQVEARYSRSSPPLRNWFLHAGNKEGDILRFHLHDIKVE
;
A
#
# COMPACT_ATOMS: atom_id res chain seq x y z
N MET A 1 1.67 15.45 -13.06
CA MET A 1 1.90 14.69 -11.82
C MET A 1 3.38 14.69 -11.50
N ILE A 2 3.74 14.57 -10.25
CA ILE A 2 5.06 14.84 -9.68
C ILE A 2 6.09 13.83 -10.22
N ARG A 3 7.05 14.30 -11.01
CA ARG A 3 8.13 13.48 -11.61
C ARG A 3 9.40 13.49 -10.76
N SER A 4 9.25 13.54 -9.46
CA SER A 4 10.34 13.51 -8.49
C SER A 4 9.98 12.53 -7.37
N THR A 5 10.86 12.35 -6.42
CA THR A 5 10.55 11.66 -5.16
C THR A 5 9.73 12.60 -4.29
N PHE A 6 8.68 12.10 -3.70
CA PHE A 6 7.86 12.86 -2.74
C PHE A 6 7.24 11.91 -1.69
N THR A 7 6.89 12.47 -0.57
CA THR A 7 6.16 11.78 0.49
C THR A 7 4.74 12.33 0.57
N ALA A 8 3.75 11.47 0.78
CA ALA A 8 2.35 11.86 0.95
C ALA A 8 1.55 10.80 1.71
N ALA A 9 0.45 11.21 2.33
CA ALA A 9 -0.61 10.31 2.77
C ALA A 9 -1.49 9.95 1.57
N LEU A 10 -1.92 8.70 1.49
CA LEU A 10 -2.81 8.19 0.45
C LEU A 10 -4.23 8.08 1.00
N HIS A 11 -5.16 8.78 0.38
CA HIS A 11 -6.57 8.79 0.76
C HIS A 11 -7.45 8.24 -0.36
N CYS A 12 -8.62 7.76 0.00
CA CYS A 12 -9.65 7.30 -0.94
C CYS A 12 -11.05 7.58 -0.36
N GLN A 13 -12.10 7.16 -1.07
CA GLN A 13 -13.48 7.30 -0.63
C GLN A 13 -13.80 6.64 0.74
N TYR A 14 -12.92 5.79 1.26
CA TYR A 14 -13.03 5.14 2.57
C TYR A 14 -12.02 5.66 3.60
N GLY A 15 -11.57 6.89 3.44
CA GLY A 15 -10.60 7.55 4.32
C GLY A 15 -9.16 7.26 3.97
N GLN A 16 -8.28 7.47 4.92
CA GLN A 16 -6.84 7.28 4.75
C GLN A 16 -6.48 5.80 4.61
N VAL A 17 -5.52 5.51 3.74
CA VAL A 17 -4.88 4.20 3.67
C VAL A 17 -3.87 4.06 4.81
N GLY A 18 -3.90 2.92 5.45
CA GLY A 18 -2.97 2.57 6.51
C GLY A 18 -2.76 1.07 6.57
N VAL A 19 -2.12 0.64 7.62
CA VAL A 19 -1.80 -0.77 7.84
C VAL A 19 -2.57 -1.36 9.00
N VAL A 20 -2.79 -2.66 8.93
CA VAL A 20 -3.17 -3.46 10.08
C VAL A 20 -1.98 -3.52 11.02
N ASP A 21 -2.19 -3.13 12.28
CA ASP A 21 -1.20 -3.22 13.35
C ASP A 21 -1.69 -4.20 14.43
N THR A 22 -1.86 -5.45 14.03
CA THR A 22 -2.36 -6.52 14.89
C THR A 22 -1.23 -7.53 15.16
N PRO A 23 -0.98 -7.93 16.40
CA PRO A 23 0.01 -8.96 16.71
C PRO A 23 -0.28 -10.27 15.98
N LEU A 24 0.75 -10.93 15.47
CA LEU A 24 0.70 -12.18 14.70
C LEU A 24 -0.21 -13.28 15.28
N TRP A 25 -0.18 -13.48 16.58
CA TRP A 25 -0.98 -14.51 17.25
C TRP A 25 -2.45 -14.18 17.43
N ALA A 26 -2.84 -12.91 17.21
CA ALA A 26 -4.22 -12.46 17.39
C ALA A 26 -5.07 -12.64 16.13
N HIS A 27 -4.45 -12.94 14.99
CA HIS A 27 -5.15 -12.99 13.71
C HIS A 27 -4.91 -14.29 12.93
N PRO A 28 -5.86 -15.24 13.00
CA PRO A 28 -5.72 -16.55 12.34
C PRO A 28 -5.75 -16.48 10.81
N PHE A 29 -6.00 -15.33 10.21
CA PHE A 29 -6.02 -15.15 8.76
C PHE A 29 -4.64 -15.01 8.11
N PHE A 30 -3.72 -14.49 8.86
CA PHE A 30 -2.39 -14.22 8.37
C PHE A 30 -1.48 -15.28 8.95
N SER A 31 -1.53 -16.46 8.33
CA SER A 31 -0.84 -17.65 8.82
C SER A 31 0.66 -17.57 8.77
N ALA A 32 1.21 -16.43 8.34
CA ALA A 32 2.65 -16.39 8.20
C ALA A 32 3.11 -15.00 8.33
N ASP A 33 2.98 -14.12 8.83
CA ASP A 33 3.86 -13.01 8.87
C ASP A 33 3.24 -11.70 9.02
N GLN A 34 1.93 -11.50 9.38
CA GLN A 34 2.07 -10.14 9.11
C GLN A 34 1.00 -9.17 9.48
N ASP A 35 1.36 -8.43 10.43
CA ASP A 35 1.09 -6.98 10.46
C ASP A 35 1.54 -6.33 9.15
N GLY A 36 0.93 -5.24 8.74
CA GLY A 36 1.34 -4.49 7.55
C GLY A 36 0.48 -4.72 6.32
N TRP A 37 -0.61 -5.48 6.42
CA TRP A 37 -1.63 -5.52 5.37
C TRP A 37 -2.34 -4.17 5.26
N LEU A 38 -2.55 -3.72 4.02
CA LEU A 38 -3.19 -2.44 3.79
C LEU A 38 -4.71 -2.51 3.96
N CYS A 39 -5.24 -1.54 4.67
CA CYS A 39 -6.68 -1.30 4.82
C CYS A 39 -6.98 0.21 4.80
N THR A 40 -8.26 0.57 4.88
CA THR A 40 -8.68 1.96 4.94
C THR A 40 -9.29 2.28 6.29
N ASP A 41 -9.31 3.53 6.70
CA ASP A 41 -9.78 3.93 8.03
C ASP A 41 -11.26 3.62 8.27
N TYR A 42 -12.14 3.92 7.31
CA TYR A 42 -13.60 3.82 7.53
C TYR A 42 -14.20 2.47 7.15
N LYS A 43 -13.48 1.64 6.42
CA LYS A 43 -13.98 0.34 5.98
C LYS A 43 -12.94 -0.75 6.14
N ARG A 44 -12.76 -1.26 7.35
CA ARG A 44 -11.76 -2.31 7.65
C ARG A 44 -12.28 -3.49 8.45
N GLY A 45 -13.37 -3.28 9.20
CA GLY A 45 -13.90 -4.24 10.18
C GLY A 45 -13.37 -3.96 11.60
N ASP A 46 -14.23 -4.22 12.59
CA ASP A 46 -13.96 -3.88 14.00
C ASP A 46 -12.83 -4.70 14.63
N SER A 47 -12.52 -5.84 14.04
CA SER A 47 -11.46 -6.74 14.55
C SER A 47 -10.04 -6.33 14.11
N VAL A 48 -9.92 -5.29 13.29
CA VAL A 48 -8.64 -4.86 12.71
C VAL A 48 -8.16 -3.58 13.37
N SER A 49 -6.99 -3.62 13.99
CA SER A 49 -6.30 -2.45 14.49
C SER A 49 -5.69 -1.68 13.32
N PHE A 50 -6.00 -0.39 13.21
CA PHE A 50 -5.57 0.47 12.11
C PHE A 50 -4.49 1.44 12.56
N LYS A 51 -3.50 1.61 11.69
CA LYS A 51 -2.45 2.61 11.83
C LYS A 51 -2.29 3.39 10.54
N PRO A 52 -2.55 4.72 10.55
CA PRO A 52 -2.32 5.55 9.38
C PRO A 52 -0.82 5.60 9.05
N ILE A 53 -0.50 5.67 7.77
CA ILE A 53 0.87 5.77 7.29
C ILE A 53 0.98 6.78 6.15
N GLU A 54 2.18 7.34 5.99
CA GLU A 54 2.57 8.08 4.79
C GLU A 54 3.44 7.18 3.91
N PHE A 55 3.48 7.50 2.63
CA PHE A 55 4.24 6.77 1.63
C PHE A 55 5.25 7.66 0.93
N THR A 56 6.43 7.14 0.68
CA THR A 56 7.40 7.73 -0.26
C THR A 56 7.15 7.17 -1.64
N PHE A 57 6.89 8.04 -2.58
CA PHE A 57 6.72 7.75 -4.01
C PHE A 57 7.99 8.11 -4.75
N THR A 58 8.71 7.12 -5.26
CA THR A 58 9.90 7.33 -6.09
C THR A 58 9.52 7.17 -7.55
N PHE A 59 9.60 8.27 -8.32
CA PHE A 59 9.29 8.25 -9.75
C PHE A 59 10.27 7.36 -10.52
N ILE A 60 9.76 6.56 -11.45
CA ILE A 60 10.55 5.69 -12.32
C ILE A 60 10.48 6.19 -13.76
N GLU A 61 9.27 6.24 -14.31
CA GLU A 61 9.04 6.60 -15.70
C GLU A 61 7.59 7.03 -15.95
N ALA A 62 7.33 7.56 -17.14
CA ALA A 62 5.99 7.84 -17.62
C ALA A 62 5.76 7.13 -18.96
N THR A 63 4.75 6.27 -19.03
CA THR A 63 4.41 5.54 -20.25
C THR A 63 2.90 5.50 -20.48
N ASN A 64 2.47 5.73 -21.72
CA ASN A 64 1.05 5.65 -22.12
C ASN A 64 0.08 6.44 -21.22
N GLY A 65 0.48 7.66 -20.83
CA GLY A 65 -0.35 8.52 -19.97
C GLY A 65 -0.43 8.10 -18.50
N ARG A 66 0.41 7.16 -18.06
CA ARG A 66 0.53 6.70 -16.69
C ARG A 66 1.91 6.99 -16.13
N LEU A 67 1.97 7.28 -14.85
CA LEU A 67 3.21 7.51 -14.12
C LEU A 67 3.51 6.29 -13.26
N HIS A 68 4.75 5.84 -13.31
CA HIS A 68 5.20 4.66 -12.62
C HIS A 68 6.03 5.05 -11.41
N TYR A 69 5.70 4.47 -10.27
CA TYR A 69 6.39 4.71 -9.00
C TYR A 69 6.76 3.40 -8.30
N ARG A 70 7.85 3.45 -7.55
CA ARG A 70 8.03 2.59 -6.39
C ARG A 70 7.44 3.29 -5.19
N ILE A 71 6.76 2.53 -4.35
CA ILE A 71 6.06 3.07 -3.19
C ILE A 71 6.57 2.36 -1.94
N ASN A 72 7.07 3.15 -1.00
CA ASN A 72 7.58 2.65 0.27
C ASN A 72 6.87 3.33 1.43
N CYS A 73 6.82 2.69 2.59
CA CYS A 73 6.31 3.31 3.81
C CYS A 73 7.31 4.36 4.32
N ALA A 74 6.83 5.57 4.56
CA ALA A 74 7.63 6.70 5.04
C ALA A 74 7.53 6.92 6.55
N THR A 75 6.55 6.32 7.23
CA THR A 75 6.25 6.60 8.64
C THR A 75 6.17 5.35 9.50
N GLY A 76 6.40 5.57 10.79
CA GLY A 76 6.30 4.53 11.82
C GLY A 76 7.54 3.63 11.89
N PRO A 77 8.12 3.45 13.08
CA PRO A 77 9.39 2.73 13.23
C PRO A 77 9.28 1.27 12.78
N LYS A 78 8.10 0.66 12.92
CA LYS A 78 7.87 -0.75 12.59
C LYS A 78 7.85 -1.01 11.09
N PHE A 79 7.26 -0.11 10.30
CA PHE A 79 7.03 -0.33 8.86
C PHE A 79 7.91 0.53 7.96
N LEU A 80 8.78 1.34 8.54
CA LEU A 80 9.64 2.27 7.83
C LEU A 80 10.42 1.56 6.72
N SER A 81 10.42 2.16 5.53
CA SER A 81 11.03 1.62 4.30
C SER A 81 10.41 0.33 3.77
N GLY A 82 9.38 -0.19 4.39
CA GLY A 82 8.62 -1.33 3.87
C GLY A 82 8.07 -1.02 2.48
N ARG A 83 8.25 -1.94 1.53
CA ARG A 83 7.81 -1.76 0.15
C ARG A 83 6.34 -2.12 0.02
N LEU A 84 5.58 -1.30 -0.69
CA LEU A 84 4.24 -1.65 -1.12
C LEU A 84 4.32 -2.73 -2.21
N GLU A 85 3.91 -3.92 -1.86
CA GLU A 85 3.90 -5.08 -2.76
C GLU A 85 2.59 -5.87 -2.62
N GLN A 86 2.33 -6.73 -3.58
CA GLN A 86 1.21 -7.67 -3.49
C GLN A 86 1.73 -9.11 -3.31
N ASN A 87 1.01 -9.89 -2.53
CA ASN A 87 1.30 -11.32 -2.43
C ASN A 87 0.78 -12.10 -3.66
N SER A 88 1.07 -13.39 -3.72
CA SER A 88 0.63 -14.26 -4.83
C SER A 88 -0.88 -14.29 -5.04
N ASN A 89 -1.67 -13.94 -4.02
CA ASN A 89 -3.13 -13.89 -4.07
C ASN A 89 -3.69 -12.49 -4.36
N GLY A 90 -2.82 -11.51 -4.59
CA GLY A 90 -3.18 -10.13 -4.94
C GLY A 90 -3.46 -9.19 -3.76
N TRP A 91 -3.30 -9.63 -2.51
CA TRP A 91 -3.45 -8.75 -1.34
C TRP A 91 -2.26 -7.82 -1.18
N LEU A 92 -2.52 -6.55 -0.88
CA LEU A 92 -1.51 -5.52 -0.72
C LEU A 92 -1.02 -5.44 0.73
N GLY A 93 0.30 -5.31 0.87
CA GLY A 93 0.95 -5.16 2.17
C GLY A 93 2.29 -4.45 2.07
N LEU A 94 2.90 -4.23 3.22
CA LEU A 94 4.26 -3.71 3.33
C LEU A 94 5.24 -4.88 3.56
N TYR A 95 6.28 -4.94 2.75
CA TYR A 95 7.27 -6.02 2.77
C TYR A 95 8.69 -5.50 2.92
N GLY A 96 9.55 -6.30 3.56
CA GLY A 96 10.99 -5.99 3.66
C GLY A 96 11.32 -4.82 4.56
N TYR A 97 10.47 -4.51 5.54
CA TYR A 97 10.79 -3.58 6.61
C TYR A 97 11.65 -4.25 7.69
N ALA A 98 12.49 -3.45 8.35
CA ALA A 98 13.35 -3.94 9.42
C ALA A 98 12.51 -4.18 10.69
N TRP A 99 12.48 -5.41 11.17
CA TRP A 99 12.04 -5.71 12.53
C TRP A 99 13.16 -5.29 13.48
N GLY A 100 12.93 -4.33 14.36
CA GLY A 100 13.75 -3.97 15.50
C GLY A 100 15.22 -4.44 15.56
N ASP A 101 15.81 -4.49 16.74
CA ASP A 101 17.23 -4.86 16.96
C ASP A 101 17.62 -6.32 16.59
N ASP A 102 16.68 -7.13 16.13
CA ASP A 102 16.92 -8.51 15.67
C ASP A 102 17.46 -8.66 14.23
N LEU A 103 18.00 -7.59 13.66
CA LEU A 103 18.70 -7.62 12.36
C LEU A 103 19.86 -8.63 12.27
N ALA A 104 20.29 -9.19 13.39
CA ALA A 104 21.39 -10.17 13.43
C ALA A 104 21.01 -11.54 12.84
N ASN A 105 19.73 -11.85 12.67
CA ASN A 105 19.25 -13.17 12.23
C ASN A 105 18.64 -13.20 10.82
N CYS A 106 18.60 -12.11 10.09
CA CYS A 106 18.19 -12.13 8.69
C CYS A 106 19.25 -12.78 7.83
N ILE A 107 18.97 -13.97 7.29
CA ILE A 107 19.83 -14.74 6.38
C ILE A 107 20.20 -13.95 5.10
N PHE A 108 19.51 -12.87 4.80
CA PHE A 108 19.84 -11.96 3.70
C PHE A 108 20.00 -10.53 4.23
N PRO A 109 21.20 -9.95 4.12
CA PRO A 109 21.40 -8.56 4.49
C PRO A 109 20.48 -7.65 3.66
N PRO A 110 19.88 -6.61 4.28
CA PRO A 110 19.01 -5.65 3.60
C PRO A 110 19.64 -5.01 2.35
N SER A 111 20.98 -4.90 2.36
CA SER A 111 21.78 -4.42 1.21
C SER A 111 21.70 -5.32 -0.03
N LEU A 112 21.42 -6.59 0.13
CA LEU A 112 21.28 -7.51 -1.01
C LEU A 112 19.85 -7.45 -1.60
N LEU A 113 18.83 -7.36 -0.76
CA LEU A 113 17.43 -7.19 -1.19
C LEU A 113 17.21 -5.82 -1.85
N ALA A 114 17.86 -4.77 -1.35
CA ALA A 114 17.83 -3.45 -1.96
C ALA A 114 18.52 -3.39 -3.33
N ARG A 115 19.41 -4.35 -3.61
CA ARG A 115 20.15 -4.44 -4.89
C ARG A 115 19.44 -5.26 -5.97
N LEU A 116 18.26 -5.82 -5.70
CA LEU A 116 17.48 -6.56 -6.69
C LEU A 116 16.31 -5.70 -7.19
N PRO A 117 16.53 -4.69 -8.06
CA PRO A 117 15.49 -3.82 -8.59
C PRO A 117 14.38 -4.59 -9.33
N ALA A 118 14.72 -5.77 -9.84
CA ALA A 118 13.80 -6.62 -10.59
C ALA A 118 12.70 -7.28 -9.75
N LEU A 119 12.81 -7.26 -8.42
CA LEU A 119 11.85 -7.89 -7.51
C LEU A 119 10.86 -6.89 -6.88
N GLN A 120 11.03 -5.59 -7.12
CA GLN A 120 10.15 -4.58 -6.55
C GLN A 120 8.93 -4.36 -7.44
N ASP A 121 7.74 -4.36 -6.83
CA ASP A 121 6.53 -4.01 -7.56
C ASP A 121 6.55 -2.53 -7.97
N THR A 122 6.22 -2.31 -9.23
CA THR A 122 6.03 -0.97 -9.79
C THR A 122 4.55 -0.67 -9.86
N TRP A 123 4.16 0.45 -9.31
CA TRP A 123 2.79 0.91 -9.27
C TRP A 123 2.55 1.99 -10.33
N LYS A 124 1.43 1.90 -11.01
CA LYS A 124 1.04 2.83 -12.07
C LYS A 124 -0.07 3.73 -11.56
N MET A 125 0.13 5.03 -11.61
CA MET A 125 -0.90 6.02 -11.36
C MET A 125 -1.55 6.42 -12.68
N GLU A 126 -2.86 6.23 -12.78
CA GLU A 126 -3.70 6.62 -13.90
C GLU A 126 -4.61 7.76 -13.46
N LEU A 127 -4.33 8.98 -13.92
CA LEU A 127 -5.11 10.16 -13.57
C LEU A 127 -6.55 10.04 -14.10
N LEU A 128 -7.52 10.50 -13.32
CA LEU A 128 -8.93 10.54 -13.70
C LEU A 128 -9.35 11.85 -14.35
N GLY A 129 -8.47 12.82 -14.38
CA GLY A 129 -8.70 14.14 -14.99
C GLY A 129 -7.41 14.75 -15.52
N ALA A 130 -7.54 15.86 -16.24
CA ALA A 130 -6.41 16.67 -16.61
C ALA A 130 -5.82 17.35 -15.36
N TRP A 131 -4.49 17.38 -15.28
CA TRP A 131 -3.78 18.11 -14.24
C TRP A 131 -2.68 18.98 -14.86
N ASP A 132 -2.63 20.23 -14.45
CA ASP A 132 -1.72 21.26 -14.98
C ASP A 132 -0.26 21.10 -14.54
N GLY A 133 -0.01 20.26 -13.55
CA GLY A 133 1.32 20.03 -12.99
C GLY A 133 1.66 20.86 -11.76
N ASP A 134 0.74 21.72 -11.33
CA ASP A 134 0.94 22.53 -10.12
C ASP A 134 0.82 21.68 -8.86
N LEU A 135 1.80 21.79 -7.97
CA LEU A 135 1.81 21.07 -6.70
C LEU A 135 0.68 21.47 -5.75
N GLU A 136 0.28 22.75 -5.78
CA GLU A 136 -0.82 23.24 -4.95
C GLU A 136 -2.16 22.58 -5.31
N SER A 137 -2.33 22.21 -6.58
CA SER A 137 -3.52 21.52 -7.07
C SER A 137 -3.43 20.00 -6.99
N ALA A 138 -2.25 19.43 -6.68
CA ALA A 138 -2.00 17.99 -6.73
C ALA A 138 -2.88 17.16 -5.76
N GLU A 139 -3.25 17.74 -4.62
CA GLU A 139 -4.13 17.08 -3.63
C GLU A 139 -5.57 16.92 -4.13
N ASN A 140 -5.99 17.72 -5.12
CA ASN A 140 -7.31 17.64 -5.73
C ASN A 140 -7.39 16.65 -6.89
N VAL A 141 -6.28 16.00 -7.22
CA VAL A 141 -6.20 15.10 -8.39
C VAL A 141 -6.56 13.69 -7.98
N GLU A 142 -7.64 13.17 -8.53
CA GLU A 142 -8.00 11.75 -8.37
C GLU A 142 -7.26 10.86 -9.37
N PHE A 143 -6.90 9.66 -8.93
CA PHE A 143 -6.26 8.65 -9.78
C PHE A 143 -6.62 7.22 -9.37
N TYR A 144 -6.46 6.29 -10.30
CA TYR A 144 -6.39 4.87 -9.98
C TYR A 144 -4.95 4.44 -9.76
N LEU A 145 -4.73 3.65 -8.72
CA LEU A 145 -3.48 2.91 -8.54
C LEU A 145 -3.64 1.53 -9.18
N ARG A 146 -2.66 1.13 -10.00
CA ARG A 146 -2.66 -0.16 -10.69
C ARG A 146 -1.38 -0.93 -10.43
N ASP A 147 -1.51 -2.25 -10.40
CA ASP A 147 -0.37 -3.16 -10.35
C ASP A 147 0.38 -3.21 -11.70
N LYS A 148 1.45 -3.98 -11.75
CA LYS A 148 2.24 -4.19 -12.98
C LYS A 148 1.43 -4.84 -14.12
N LYS A 149 0.40 -5.63 -13.80
CA LYS A 149 -0.49 -6.28 -14.77
C LYS A 149 -1.62 -5.37 -15.23
N GLY A 150 -1.81 -4.23 -14.56
CA GLY A 150 -2.84 -3.24 -14.87
C GLY A 150 -4.14 -3.39 -14.09
N HIS A 151 -4.22 -4.29 -13.11
CA HIS A 151 -5.38 -4.39 -12.24
C HIS A 151 -5.46 -3.14 -11.34
N ARG A 152 -6.64 -2.59 -11.20
CA ARG A 152 -6.90 -1.49 -10.27
C ARG A 152 -6.90 -2.00 -8.83
N VAL A 153 -6.41 -1.18 -7.93
CA VAL A 153 -6.56 -1.45 -6.51
C VAL A 153 -8.02 -1.28 -6.10
N ALA A 154 -8.52 -2.28 -5.40
CA ALA A 154 -9.89 -2.33 -4.89
C ALA A 154 -9.90 -2.67 -3.40
N GLN A 155 -10.97 -2.25 -2.73
CA GLN A 155 -11.29 -2.72 -1.38
C GLN A 155 -12.10 -4.00 -1.48
N VAL A 156 -11.57 -5.10 -0.94
CA VAL A 156 -12.16 -6.43 -1.04
C VAL A 156 -12.45 -6.99 0.34
N GLU A 157 -13.62 -7.59 0.49
CA GLU A 157 -13.99 -8.30 1.72
C GLU A 157 -13.20 -9.62 1.84
N ALA A 158 -12.50 -9.77 2.96
CA ALA A 158 -11.91 -11.04 3.36
C ALA A 158 -12.81 -11.71 4.40
N ARG A 159 -13.38 -12.88 4.07
CA ARG A 159 -14.27 -13.63 4.97
C ARG A 159 -13.51 -14.73 5.67
N TYR A 160 -13.71 -14.81 6.97
CA TYR A 160 -13.22 -15.93 7.75
C TYR A 160 -14.35 -16.84 8.15
N SER A 161 -14.38 -18.01 7.54
CA SER A 161 -15.47 -18.97 7.69
C SER A 161 -15.43 -19.80 8.97
N ARG A 162 -14.30 -19.78 9.70
CA ARG A 162 -14.15 -20.61 10.93
C ARG A 162 -14.60 -19.91 12.22
N SER A 163 -14.93 -18.63 12.17
CA SER A 163 -15.53 -17.92 13.31
C SER A 163 -17.06 -17.97 13.23
N SER A 164 -17.73 -17.97 14.37
CA SER A 164 -19.19 -17.87 14.45
C SER A 164 -19.55 -16.70 15.39
N PRO A 165 -20.11 -15.59 14.90
CA PRO A 165 -20.39 -15.28 13.47
C PRO A 165 -19.10 -15.08 12.64
N PRO A 166 -19.18 -15.21 11.30
CA PRO A 166 -18.05 -14.96 10.43
C PRO A 166 -17.57 -13.52 10.58
N LEU A 167 -16.26 -13.33 10.84
CA LEU A 167 -15.67 -12.00 10.85
C LEU A 167 -15.54 -11.49 9.42
N ARG A 168 -15.89 -10.24 9.21
CA ARG A 168 -15.80 -9.53 7.94
C ARG A 168 -14.77 -8.42 8.09
N ASN A 169 -13.71 -8.53 7.32
CA ASN A 169 -12.68 -7.50 7.26
C ASN A 169 -12.45 -7.10 5.80
N TRP A 170 -12.02 -5.88 5.57
CA TRP A 170 -11.75 -5.37 4.24
C TRP A 170 -10.29 -4.96 4.12
N PHE A 171 -9.65 -5.41 3.04
CA PHE A 171 -8.27 -5.10 2.74
C PHE A 171 -8.10 -4.65 1.30
N LEU A 172 -6.97 -4.01 0.99
CA LEU A 172 -6.64 -3.60 -0.36
C LEU A 172 -6.15 -4.80 -1.16
N HIS A 173 -6.61 -4.86 -2.39
CA HIS A 173 -6.32 -5.97 -3.31
C HIS A 173 -6.15 -5.43 -4.74
N ALA A 174 -5.18 -5.97 -5.49
CA ALA A 174 -5.04 -5.74 -6.93
C ALA A 174 -5.06 -7.09 -7.64
N GLY A 175 -6.10 -7.34 -8.42
CA GLY A 175 -6.30 -8.62 -9.11
C GLY A 175 -7.74 -8.85 -9.52
N ASN A 176 -8.13 -10.12 -9.69
CA ASN A 176 -9.41 -10.50 -10.25
C ASN A 176 -10.55 -10.66 -9.22
N LYS A 177 -10.32 -10.33 -7.96
CA LYS A 177 -11.40 -10.37 -6.96
C LYS A 177 -12.33 -9.20 -7.13
N GLU A 178 -13.63 -9.47 -7.01
CA GLU A 178 -14.64 -8.42 -6.98
C GLU A 178 -14.52 -7.59 -5.70
N GLY A 179 -14.62 -6.27 -5.86
CA GLY A 179 -14.55 -5.30 -4.77
C GLY A 179 -14.78 -3.89 -5.27
N ASP A 180 -14.79 -2.94 -4.34
CA ASP A 180 -14.98 -1.54 -4.65
C ASP A 180 -13.65 -0.94 -5.14
N ILE A 181 -13.59 -0.56 -6.41
CA ILE A 181 -12.42 0.10 -6.98
C ILE A 181 -12.17 1.41 -6.26
N LEU A 182 -10.94 1.59 -5.79
CA LEU A 182 -10.55 2.77 -5.04
C LEU A 182 -10.08 3.90 -5.96
N ARG A 183 -10.66 5.08 -5.74
CA ARG A 183 -10.17 6.35 -6.30
C ARG A 183 -9.34 7.02 -5.24
N PHE A 184 -8.08 7.24 -5.57
CA PHE A 184 -7.11 7.80 -4.65
C PHE A 184 -6.85 9.26 -4.93
N HIS A 185 -6.46 9.98 -3.88
CA HIS A 185 -5.86 11.31 -3.90
C HIS A 185 -4.75 11.38 -2.85
N LEU A 186 -3.84 12.32 -3.04
CA LEU A 186 -2.70 12.54 -2.15
C LEU A 186 -3.01 13.65 -1.17
N HIS A 187 -2.50 13.53 0.06
CA HIS A 187 -2.53 14.60 1.07
C HIS A 187 -1.15 14.80 1.68
N ASP A 188 -0.91 15.98 2.23
CA ASP A 188 0.34 16.33 2.92
C ASP A 188 1.59 16.07 2.06
N ILE A 189 1.55 16.51 0.80
CA ILE A 189 2.61 16.27 -0.17
C ILE A 189 3.88 17.02 0.23
N LYS A 190 4.98 16.30 0.36
CA LYS A 190 6.33 16.83 0.64
C LYS A 190 7.27 16.35 -0.45
N VAL A 191 7.75 17.26 -1.29
CA VAL A 191 8.70 16.96 -2.38
C VAL A 191 10.11 17.03 -1.83
N GLU A 192 10.94 16.02 -2.17
CA GLU A 192 12.36 15.95 -1.82
C GLU A 192 13.24 16.67 -2.84
#